data_bdaba8ba84c48a76c0bd2a5e60fb91cb
#
_entry.id   bdaba8ba84c48a76c0bd2a5e60fb91cb
#
_cell.length_a   1.000
_cell.length_b   1.000
_cell.length_c   1.000
_cell.angle_alpha   90.00
_cell.angle_beta   90.00
_cell.angle_gamma   90.00
#
_symmetry.space_group_name_H-M   'P 1'
#
loop_
_entity.id
_entity.type
_entity.pdbx_description
1 polymer ?
#
loop_
_entity_poly.entity_id
_entity_poly.type
_entity_poly.pdbx_seq_one_letter_code
_entity_poly.pdbx_strand_id
1 'polypeptide(L)'
;MGAPSVTSQVVALTRIGLDRPSTPDGDPDAQGKLCAGMRVSPPAWLQPSIAARTEFIDEELVSAIAAGLRQVVICGAGYDDRAHRFRTAGVQFFELDHPDTQADKAMRLRDIGTAAAVTLVPADFRTDSVGALLARAGHRPRQPSLFLCEGLLIYLDRHACHRLLAALAGRAAPGSALAATLATHADGPDSAEVVAAANKRRRTAAAEPWQTILPVAEHLALLAAAGWVVTGRRWSPPASADVSYGRRTLLVRASRIAR
;
A
#
# COMPACT_ATOMS: atom_id res chain seq x y z
N MET A 1 -9.48 22.10 -4.10
CA MET A 1 -9.10 20.86 -3.42
C MET A 1 -10.07 19.79 -3.87
N GLY A 2 -9.59 18.66 -4.32
CA GLY A 2 -10.40 17.49 -4.64
C GLY A 2 -10.92 16.80 -3.38
N ALA A 3 -11.73 15.76 -3.55
CA ALA A 3 -12.21 14.96 -2.42
C ALA A 3 -11.15 13.89 -2.04
N PRO A 4 -10.96 13.61 -0.74
CA PRO A 4 -10.08 12.53 -0.32
C PRO A 4 -10.63 11.16 -0.76
N SER A 5 -9.74 10.19 -0.93
CA SER A 5 -10.07 8.84 -1.41
C SER A 5 -11.15 8.16 -0.54
N VAL A 6 -12.27 7.80 -1.14
CA VAL A 6 -13.33 7.04 -0.48
C VAL A 6 -12.89 5.61 -0.22
N THR A 7 -12.14 5.02 -1.15
CA THR A 7 -11.64 3.65 -1.00
C THR A 7 -10.67 3.54 0.17
N SER A 8 -9.79 4.52 0.37
CA SER A 8 -8.87 4.52 1.51
C SER A 8 -9.61 4.66 2.84
N GLN A 9 -10.70 5.42 2.91
CA GLN A 9 -11.56 5.51 4.09
C GLN A 9 -12.24 4.16 4.40
N VAL A 10 -12.77 3.47 3.40
CA VAL A 10 -13.37 2.13 3.55
C VAL A 10 -12.36 1.15 4.11
N VAL A 11 -11.13 1.12 3.58
CA VAL A 11 -10.06 0.24 4.07
C VAL A 11 -9.70 0.57 5.52
N ALA A 12 -9.52 1.84 5.84
CA ALA A 12 -9.17 2.29 7.19
C ALA A 12 -10.22 1.92 8.23
N LEU A 13 -11.50 2.14 7.92
CA LEU A 13 -12.61 1.76 8.80
C LEU A 13 -12.73 0.24 8.97
N THR A 14 -12.42 -0.54 7.93
CA THR A 14 -12.41 -2.02 8.04
C THR A 14 -11.31 -2.49 9.01
N ARG A 15 -10.16 -1.80 9.05
CA ARG A 15 -9.03 -2.14 9.93
C ARG A 15 -9.31 -1.91 11.41
N ILE A 16 -10.23 -1.01 11.78
CA ILE A 16 -10.56 -0.72 13.20
C ILE A 16 -11.00 -2.00 13.94
N GLY A 17 -11.75 -2.89 13.28
CA GLY A 17 -12.25 -4.13 13.88
C GLY A 17 -11.26 -5.30 13.86
N LEU A 18 -10.01 -5.10 13.42
CA LEU A 18 -8.99 -6.14 13.36
C LEU A 18 -8.16 -6.16 14.65
N ASP A 19 -7.92 -7.36 15.17
CA ASP A 19 -6.90 -7.56 16.20
C ASP A 19 -5.51 -7.47 15.54
N ARG A 20 -4.73 -6.46 15.90
CA ARG A 20 -3.45 -6.15 15.29
C ARG A 20 -2.40 -5.85 16.35
N PRO A 21 -1.14 -6.28 16.15
CA PRO A 21 -0.06 -5.94 17.05
C PRO A 21 0.23 -4.43 17.05
N SER A 22 0.93 -3.98 18.09
CA SER A 22 1.57 -2.65 18.17
C SER A 22 2.94 -2.78 18.82
N THR A 23 3.83 -1.82 18.58
CA THR A 23 5.07 -1.73 19.35
C THR A 23 4.83 -1.13 20.73
N PRO A 24 5.73 -1.33 21.72
CA PRO A 24 5.57 -0.74 23.05
C PRO A 24 5.40 0.80 23.04
N ASP A 25 6.08 1.49 22.13
CA ASP A 25 5.96 2.94 21.96
C ASP A 25 4.85 3.33 20.97
N GLY A 26 4.17 2.35 20.38
CA GLY A 26 3.11 2.54 19.39
C GLY A 26 1.77 2.88 20.01
N ASP A 27 0.88 3.39 19.19
CA ASP A 27 -0.50 3.69 19.57
C ASP A 27 -1.46 2.64 18.97
N PRO A 28 -1.97 1.67 19.76
CA PRO A 28 -2.88 0.65 19.27
C PRO A 28 -4.22 1.23 18.77
N ASP A 29 -4.61 2.42 19.23
CA ASP A 29 -5.86 3.09 18.86
C ASP A 29 -5.72 4.05 17.68
N ALA A 30 -4.53 4.16 17.08
CA ALA A 30 -4.23 5.12 16.01
C ALA A 30 -5.22 5.04 14.85
N GLN A 31 -5.63 3.82 14.43
CA GLN A 31 -6.58 3.66 13.33
C GLN A 31 -7.95 4.25 13.67
N GLY A 32 -8.44 4.04 14.87
CA GLY A 32 -9.71 4.61 15.34
C GLY A 32 -9.68 6.14 15.37
N LYS A 33 -8.58 6.71 15.88
CA LYS A 33 -8.35 8.15 15.92
C LYS A 33 -8.30 8.77 14.52
N LEU A 34 -7.57 8.17 13.59
CA LEU A 34 -7.51 8.62 12.20
C LEU A 34 -8.86 8.59 11.50
N CYS A 35 -9.71 7.61 11.83
CA CYS A 35 -11.02 7.43 11.22
C CYS A 35 -12.14 8.24 11.88
N ALA A 36 -11.87 8.96 12.96
CA ALA A 36 -12.89 9.73 13.68
C ALA A 36 -13.67 10.65 12.73
N GLY A 37 -15.01 10.58 12.81
CA GLY A 37 -15.91 11.37 11.96
C GLY A 37 -16.06 10.91 10.51
N MET A 38 -15.41 9.85 10.07
CA MET A 38 -15.66 9.25 8.75
C MET A 38 -17.06 8.62 8.71
N ARG A 39 -17.80 8.84 7.61
CA ARG A 39 -19.19 8.40 7.45
C ARG A 39 -19.39 7.34 6.36
N VAL A 40 -18.34 6.62 6.00
CA VAL A 40 -18.41 5.52 5.00
C VAL A 40 -18.69 4.22 5.72
N SER A 41 -19.50 3.34 5.13
CA SER A 41 -19.77 2.01 5.69
C SER A 41 -19.02 0.96 4.88
N PRO A 42 -18.02 0.27 5.47
CA PRO A 42 -17.32 -0.82 4.81
C PRO A 42 -18.28 -1.99 4.54
N PRO A 43 -18.30 -2.56 3.32
CA PRO A 43 -19.08 -3.77 3.06
C PRO A 43 -18.43 -4.97 3.76
N ALA A 44 -19.24 -5.78 4.46
CA ALA A 44 -18.76 -6.90 5.27
C ALA A 44 -17.94 -7.94 4.47
N TRP A 45 -18.28 -8.16 3.19
CA TRP A 45 -17.55 -9.09 2.32
C TRP A 45 -16.08 -8.68 2.05
N LEU A 46 -15.72 -7.44 2.30
CA LEU A 46 -14.36 -6.95 2.09
C LEU A 46 -13.41 -7.31 3.25
N GLN A 47 -13.96 -7.52 4.45
CA GLN A 47 -13.19 -7.72 5.68
C GLN A 47 -12.15 -8.86 5.58
N PRO A 48 -12.45 -10.08 5.08
CA PRO A 48 -11.46 -11.15 5.03
C PRO A 48 -10.24 -10.81 4.18
N SER A 49 -10.45 -10.13 3.03
CA SER A 49 -9.37 -9.71 2.15
C SER A 49 -8.55 -8.58 2.77
N ILE A 50 -9.20 -7.61 3.43
CA ILE A 50 -8.49 -6.52 4.13
C ILE A 50 -7.70 -7.08 5.32
N ALA A 51 -8.29 -8.00 6.11
CA ALA A 51 -7.61 -8.62 7.23
C ALA A 51 -6.32 -9.33 6.79
N ALA A 52 -6.41 -10.21 5.81
CA ALA A 52 -5.27 -11.00 5.34
C ALA A 52 -4.12 -10.14 4.77
N ARG A 53 -4.43 -9.08 4.00
CA ARG A 53 -3.39 -8.20 3.47
C ARG A 53 -2.79 -7.29 4.56
N THR A 54 -3.62 -6.85 5.52
CA THR A 54 -3.16 -6.05 6.66
C THR A 54 -2.21 -6.86 7.54
N GLU A 55 -2.59 -8.10 7.89
CA GLU A 55 -1.74 -9.04 8.63
C GLU A 55 -0.41 -9.27 7.94
N PHE A 56 -0.43 -9.60 6.64
CA PHE A 56 0.79 -9.82 5.85
C PHE A 56 1.72 -8.61 5.88
N ILE A 57 1.20 -7.40 5.66
CA ILE A 57 2.01 -6.18 5.64
C ILE A 57 2.52 -5.84 7.04
N ASP A 58 1.72 -6.07 8.10
CA ASP A 58 2.15 -5.86 9.48
C ASP A 58 3.27 -6.84 9.88
N GLU A 59 3.17 -8.12 9.48
CA GLU A 59 4.24 -9.12 9.68
C GLU A 59 5.55 -8.72 9.00
N GLU A 60 5.48 -8.27 7.74
CA GLU A 60 6.65 -7.80 6.99
C GLU A 60 7.29 -6.57 7.66
N LEU A 61 6.48 -5.64 8.15
CA LEU A 61 6.93 -4.44 8.85
C LEU A 61 7.60 -4.78 10.19
N VAL A 62 6.95 -5.59 11.02
CA VAL A 62 7.49 -6.01 12.32
C VAL A 62 8.82 -6.76 12.13
N SER A 63 8.85 -7.70 11.17
CA SER A 63 10.06 -8.46 10.86
C SER A 63 11.21 -7.57 10.38
N ALA A 64 10.92 -6.57 9.53
CA ALA A 64 11.92 -5.64 9.04
C ALA A 64 12.48 -4.74 10.16
N ILE A 65 11.63 -4.21 11.04
CA ILE A 65 12.05 -3.39 12.19
C ILE A 65 12.92 -4.25 13.15
N ALA A 66 12.49 -5.47 13.45
CA ALA A 66 13.24 -6.39 14.29
C ALA A 66 14.63 -6.76 13.69
N ALA A 67 14.71 -6.86 12.35
CA ALA A 67 15.98 -7.05 11.63
C ALA A 67 16.87 -5.80 11.58
N GLY A 68 16.46 -4.70 12.21
CA GLY A 68 17.25 -3.48 12.29
C GLY A 68 17.00 -2.45 11.18
N LEU A 69 15.99 -2.64 10.36
CA LEU A 69 15.63 -1.69 9.32
C LEU A 69 15.08 -0.39 9.95
N ARG A 70 15.46 0.76 9.39
CA ARG A 70 15.17 2.09 9.98
C ARG A 70 14.42 3.04 9.05
N GLN A 71 14.10 2.63 7.85
CA GLN A 71 13.31 3.41 6.90
C GLN A 71 12.15 2.57 6.35
N VAL A 72 10.95 3.11 6.44
CA VAL A 72 9.72 2.51 5.89
C VAL A 72 9.08 3.51 4.95
N VAL A 73 8.75 3.08 3.74
CA VAL A 73 8.09 3.89 2.72
C VAL A 73 6.74 3.25 2.40
N ILE A 74 5.64 3.94 2.69
CA ILE A 74 4.28 3.48 2.43
C ILE A 74 3.74 4.24 1.23
N CYS A 75 3.59 3.57 0.10
CA CYS A 75 3.01 4.12 -1.12
C CYS A 75 1.50 3.85 -1.16
N GLY A 76 0.70 4.88 -1.42
CA GLY A 76 -0.76 4.80 -1.31
C GLY A 76 -1.19 4.67 0.15
N ALA A 77 -0.59 5.51 1.02
CA ALA A 77 -0.76 5.39 2.46
C ALA A 77 -2.21 5.64 2.93
N GLY A 78 -2.98 6.46 2.20
CA GLY A 78 -4.36 6.78 2.62
C GLY A 78 -4.43 7.17 4.09
N TYR A 79 -5.23 6.44 4.84
CA TYR A 79 -5.35 6.56 6.30
C TYR A 79 -4.67 5.39 7.02
N ASP A 80 -3.49 4.98 6.55
CA ASP A 80 -2.66 3.96 7.20
C ASP A 80 -2.19 4.46 8.58
N ASP A 81 -2.31 3.61 9.60
CA ASP A 81 -1.94 3.93 10.97
C ASP A 81 -0.55 3.40 11.38
N ARG A 82 0.13 2.68 10.47
CA ARG A 82 1.36 1.92 10.81
C ARG A 82 2.48 2.79 11.36
N ALA A 83 2.65 4.01 10.87
CA ALA A 83 3.66 4.94 11.39
C ALA A 83 3.44 5.29 12.88
N HIS A 84 2.18 5.24 13.33
CA HIS A 84 1.78 5.49 14.72
C HIS A 84 1.73 4.21 15.54
N ARG A 85 1.12 3.15 15.00
CA ARG A 85 0.96 1.84 15.64
C ARG A 85 2.29 1.12 15.88
N PHE A 86 3.21 1.21 14.91
CA PHE A 86 4.53 0.58 14.97
C PHE A 86 5.65 1.60 15.21
N ARG A 87 5.33 2.71 15.89
CA ARG A 87 6.33 3.69 16.27
C ARG A 87 7.45 3.03 17.05
N THR A 88 8.68 3.28 16.61
CA THR A 88 9.90 2.70 17.19
C THR A 88 11.01 3.73 17.09
N ALA A 89 11.79 3.89 18.15
CA ALA A 89 12.89 4.85 18.17
C ALA A 89 13.88 4.59 17.03
N GLY A 90 14.22 5.65 16.29
CA GLY A 90 15.13 5.60 15.15
C GLY A 90 14.54 5.03 13.85
N VAL A 91 13.25 4.66 13.81
CA VAL A 91 12.56 4.29 12.57
C VAL A 91 11.85 5.51 12.00
N GLN A 92 12.15 5.84 10.74
CA GLN A 92 11.53 6.91 9.97
C GLN A 92 10.52 6.34 8.99
N PHE A 93 9.30 6.87 9.01
CA PHE A 93 8.25 6.56 8.04
C PHE A 93 8.09 7.68 7.02
N PHE A 94 7.95 7.29 5.74
CA PHE A 94 7.59 8.17 4.63
C PHE A 94 6.26 7.68 4.05
N GLU A 95 5.25 8.51 4.08
CA GLU A 95 3.92 8.16 3.59
C GLU A 95 3.60 8.97 2.34
N LEU A 96 3.46 8.27 1.20
CA LEU A 96 3.12 8.89 -0.08
C LEU A 96 1.66 8.60 -0.42
N ASP A 97 0.92 9.63 -0.79
CA ASP A 97 -0.44 9.53 -1.32
C ASP A 97 -0.82 10.78 -2.09
N HIS A 98 -1.96 10.72 -2.80
CA HIS A 98 -2.50 11.85 -3.54
C HIS A 98 -2.62 13.09 -2.64
N PRO A 99 -2.28 14.30 -3.14
CA PRO A 99 -2.27 15.52 -2.33
C PRO A 99 -3.55 15.79 -1.52
N ASP A 100 -4.73 15.51 -2.08
CA ASP A 100 -5.99 15.74 -1.38
C ASP A 100 -6.18 14.80 -0.18
N THR A 101 -5.80 13.52 -0.32
CA THR A 101 -5.84 12.53 0.78
C THR A 101 -4.80 12.87 1.85
N GLN A 102 -3.61 13.29 1.44
CA GLN A 102 -2.54 13.71 2.35
C GLN A 102 -2.94 14.96 3.16
N ALA A 103 -3.61 15.92 2.52
CA ALA A 103 -4.07 17.13 3.21
C ALA A 103 -5.11 16.80 4.30
N ASP A 104 -6.09 15.92 4.01
CA ASP A 104 -7.08 15.48 5.00
C ASP A 104 -6.40 14.68 6.13
N LYS A 105 -5.51 13.75 5.79
CA LYS A 105 -4.74 12.98 6.80
C LYS A 105 -3.92 13.92 7.70
N ALA A 106 -3.24 14.91 7.14
CA ALA A 106 -2.47 15.88 7.90
C ALA A 106 -3.32 16.68 8.89
N MET A 107 -4.57 17.00 8.56
CA MET A 107 -5.51 17.63 9.51
C MET A 107 -5.85 16.69 10.67
N ARG A 108 -6.20 15.42 10.36
CA ARG A 108 -6.54 14.41 11.39
C ARG A 108 -5.38 14.09 12.32
N LEU A 109 -4.15 14.08 11.80
CA LEU A 109 -2.95 13.84 12.62
C LEU A 109 -2.69 14.96 13.63
N ARG A 110 -3.05 16.21 13.31
CA ARG A 110 -2.95 17.32 14.28
C ARG A 110 -3.85 17.10 15.50
N ASP A 111 -5.04 16.56 15.27
CA ASP A 111 -6.00 16.28 16.34
C ASP A 111 -5.58 15.08 17.22
N ILE A 112 -4.75 14.18 16.70
CA ILE A 112 -4.22 13.03 17.45
C ILE A 112 -3.08 13.43 18.39
N GLY A 113 -2.41 14.57 18.14
CA GLY A 113 -1.39 15.11 19.04
C GLY A 113 -0.09 14.31 19.15
N THR A 114 0.14 13.34 18.26
CA THR A 114 1.34 12.49 18.28
C THR A 114 2.34 12.94 17.22
N ALA A 115 3.50 13.42 17.67
CA ALA A 115 4.68 13.58 16.82
C ALA A 115 5.27 12.20 16.50
N ALA A 116 4.61 11.44 15.61
CA ALA A 116 5.24 10.25 15.03
C ALA A 116 6.39 10.69 14.12
N ALA A 117 7.43 9.85 14.01
CA ALA A 117 8.51 10.06 13.04
C ALA A 117 7.99 9.72 11.61
N VAL A 118 6.97 10.44 11.16
CA VAL A 118 6.34 10.29 9.85
C VAL A 118 6.50 11.55 9.02
N THR A 119 6.97 11.38 7.79
CA THR A 119 7.03 12.43 6.78
C THR A 119 5.93 12.19 5.76
N LEU A 120 4.96 13.08 5.69
CA LEU A 120 3.91 13.06 4.67
C LEU A 120 4.45 13.63 3.37
N VAL A 121 4.31 12.88 2.29
CA VAL A 121 4.86 13.21 0.96
C VAL A 121 3.73 13.20 -0.07
N PRO A 122 3.09 14.34 -0.36
CA PRO A 122 2.08 14.42 -1.41
C PRO A 122 2.65 13.96 -2.75
N ALA A 123 1.98 13.02 -3.43
CA ALA A 123 2.43 12.44 -4.69
C ALA A 123 1.27 11.93 -5.56
N ASP A 124 1.19 12.38 -6.80
CA ASP A 124 0.42 11.70 -7.83
C ASP A 124 1.33 10.69 -8.55
N PHE A 125 1.13 9.41 -8.28
CA PHE A 125 1.94 8.33 -8.85
C PHE A 125 1.89 8.23 -10.38
N ARG A 126 0.92 8.91 -11.03
CA ARG A 126 0.79 8.96 -12.48
C ARG A 126 1.70 9.98 -13.13
N THR A 127 2.06 11.04 -12.42
CA THR A 127 2.79 12.18 -12.97
C THR A 127 4.10 12.48 -12.27
N ASP A 128 4.18 12.26 -10.96
CA ASP A 128 5.29 12.67 -10.14
C ASP A 128 6.49 11.71 -10.17
N SER A 129 7.68 12.26 -10.01
CA SER A 129 8.91 11.51 -9.80
C SER A 129 9.04 11.10 -8.33
N VAL A 130 8.54 9.91 -8.00
CA VAL A 130 8.57 9.37 -6.63
C VAL A 130 9.99 9.34 -6.05
N GLY A 131 11.00 8.98 -6.86
CA GLY A 131 12.39 8.98 -6.41
C GLY A 131 12.90 10.36 -5.99
N ALA A 132 12.50 11.42 -6.73
CA ALA A 132 12.85 12.81 -6.41
C ALA A 132 12.08 13.31 -5.18
N LEU A 133 10.80 12.95 -5.04
CA LEU A 133 9.99 13.28 -3.86
C LEU A 133 10.59 12.68 -2.59
N LEU A 134 10.92 11.38 -2.60
CA LEU A 134 11.58 10.71 -1.49
C LEU A 134 12.96 11.32 -1.16
N ALA A 135 13.73 11.72 -2.17
CA ALA A 135 15.01 12.40 -1.95
C ALA A 135 14.83 13.74 -1.21
N ARG A 136 13.87 14.56 -1.64
CA ARG A 136 13.53 15.83 -0.97
C ARG A 136 12.97 15.63 0.44
N ALA A 137 12.25 14.54 0.65
CA ALA A 137 11.70 14.17 1.96
C ALA A 137 12.76 13.63 2.95
N GLY A 138 14.01 13.44 2.51
CA GLY A 138 15.10 12.98 3.38
C GLY A 138 15.31 11.47 3.41
N HIS A 139 14.64 10.70 2.53
CA HIS A 139 14.90 9.27 2.41
C HIS A 139 16.33 9.00 1.93
N ARG A 140 17.05 8.11 2.59
CA ARG A 140 18.46 7.82 2.38
C ARG A 140 18.65 6.54 1.55
N PRO A 141 19.05 6.63 0.25
CA PRO A 141 19.11 5.47 -0.64
C PRO A 141 20.25 4.49 -0.34
N ARG A 142 21.14 4.84 0.59
CA ARG A 142 22.24 3.97 1.05
C ARG A 142 21.88 3.17 2.32
N GLN A 143 20.70 3.42 2.89
CA GLN A 143 20.19 2.68 4.04
C GLN A 143 19.09 1.73 3.58
N PRO A 144 19.08 0.47 4.06
CA PRO A 144 18.00 -0.47 3.75
C PRO A 144 16.63 0.09 4.12
N SER A 145 15.64 -0.16 3.28
CA SER A 145 14.28 0.34 3.44
C SER A 145 13.27 -0.77 3.18
N LEU A 146 12.15 -0.74 3.91
CA LEU A 146 10.96 -1.49 3.55
C LEU A 146 10.03 -0.58 2.73
N PHE A 147 9.68 -1.02 1.53
CA PHE A 147 8.70 -0.36 0.68
C PHE A 147 7.39 -1.14 0.73
N LEU A 148 6.29 -0.45 1.02
CA LEU A 148 4.96 -1.02 1.13
C LEU A 148 4.05 -0.47 0.02
N CYS A 149 3.42 -1.36 -0.76
CA CYS A 149 2.44 -1.02 -1.79
C CYS A 149 1.16 -1.84 -1.56
N GLU A 150 0.40 -1.49 -0.52
CA GLU A 150 -0.84 -2.18 -0.19
C GLU A 150 -2.05 -1.54 -0.87
N GLY A 151 -2.72 -2.28 -1.75
CA GLY A 151 -3.94 -1.83 -2.41
C GLY A 151 -3.76 -0.65 -3.37
N LEU A 152 -2.54 -0.37 -3.81
CA LEU A 152 -2.21 0.77 -4.67
C LEU A 152 -2.13 0.39 -6.15
N LEU A 153 -1.35 -0.64 -6.49
CA LEU A 153 -0.98 -0.93 -7.89
C LEU A 153 -2.18 -1.18 -8.80
N ILE A 154 -3.29 -1.65 -8.24
CA ILE A 154 -4.55 -1.87 -8.97
C ILE A 154 -5.14 -0.57 -9.55
N TYR A 155 -4.82 0.61 -8.98
CA TYR A 155 -5.34 1.92 -9.42
C TYR A 155 -4.42 2.63 -10.41
N LEU A 156 -3.24 2.07 -10.68
CA LEU A 156 -2.26 2.60 -11.61
C LEU A 156 -2.30 1.78 -12.90
N ASP A 157 -2.08 2.41 -14.05
CA ASP A 157 -1.85 1.68 -15.27
C ASP A 157 -0.49 0.95 -15.22
N ARG A 158 -0.27 0.05 -16.17
CA ARG A 158 0.95 -0.79 -16.23
C ARG A 158 2.23 0.04 -16.29
N HIS A 159 2.20 1.18 -17.00
CA HIS A 159 3.34 2.07 -17.12
C HIS A 159 3.64 2.79 -15.80
N ALA A 160 2.63 3.32 -15.13
CA ALA A 160 2.76 3.96 -13.82
C ALA A 160 3.21 2.97 -12.75
N CYS A 161 2.69 1.73 -12.77
CA CYS A 161 3.18 0.64 -11.91
C CYS A 161 4.68 0.40 -12.10
N HIS A 162 5.14 0.26 -13.36
CA HIS A 162 6.56 0.06 -13.66
C HIS A 162 7.41 1.25 -13.20
N ARG A 163 7.00 2.48 -13.49
CA ARG A 163 7.74 3.69 -13.08
C ARG A 163 7.87 3.79 -11.56
N LEU A 164 6.77 3.55 -10.83
CA LEU A 164 6.77 3.54 -9.37
C LEU A 164 7.75 2.48 -8.83
N LEU A 165 7.57 1.24 -9.23
CA LEU A 165 8.40 0.11 -8.76
C LEU A 165 9.88 0.32 -9.09
N ALA A 166 10.20 0.83 -10.29
CA ALA A 166 11.58 1.14 -10.70
C ALA A 166 12.17 2.30 -9.88
N ALA A 167 11.36 3.34 -9.57
CA ALA A 167 11.79 4.44 -8.71
C ALA A 167 12.11 3.95 -7.29
N LEU A 168 11.30 3.04 -6.73
CA LEU A 168 11.56 2.43 -5.42
C LEU A 168 12.83 1.56 -5.47
N ALA A 169 13.03 0.75 -6.51
CA ALA A 169 14.25 -0.04 -6.71
C ALA A 169 15.51 0.85 -6.82
N GLY A 170 15.40 2.00 -7.48
CA GLY A 170 16.48 2.99 -7.56
C GLY A 170 16.85 3.65 -6.22
N ARG A 171 15.95 3.56 -5.23
CA ARG A 171 16.14 4.06 -3.86
C ARG A 171 16.46 2.97 -2.84
N ALA A 172 16.47 1.70 -3.27
CA ALA A 172 16.66 0.54 -2.41
C ALA A 172 18.15 0.21 -2.27
N ALA A 173 18.70 0.28 -1.06
CA ALA A 173 20.02 -0.27 -0.72
C ALA A 173 19.97 -1.81 -0.69
N PRO A 174 21.12 -2.51 -0.73
CA PRO A 174 21.16 -3.93 -0.38
C PRO A 174 20.50 -4.19 0.98
N GLY A 175 19.72 -5.27 1.09
CA GLY A 175 18.92 -5.56 2.28
C GLY A 175 17.55 -4.87 2.32
N SER A 176 17.21 -4.04 1.34
CA SER A 176 15.85 -3.49 1.19
C SER A 176 14.87 -4.54 0.70
N ALA A 177 13.61 -4.40 1.10
CA ALA A 177 12.50 -5.24 0.66
C ALA A 177 11.32 -4.42 0.17
N LEU A 178 10.51 -5.05 -0.68
CA LEU A 178 9.20 -4.57 -1.10
C LEU A 178 8.14 -5.58 -0.64
N ALA A 179 7.09 -5.12 0.03
CA ALA A 179 5.88 -5.89 0.26
C ALA A 179 4.71 -5.24 -0.50
N ALA A 180 4.04 -6.02 -1.33
CA ALA A 180 2.99 -5.50 -2.20
C ALA A 180 1.80 -6.45 -2.34
N THR A 181 0.65 -5.87 -2.68
CA THR A 181 -0.56 -6.62 -3.02
C THR A 181 -0.83 -6.48 -4.53
N LEU A 182 -1.03 -7.60 -5.21
CA LEU A 182 -1.23 -7.70 -6.64
C LEU A 182 -2.62 -8.25 -6.92
N ALA A 183 -3.42 -7.49 -7.66
CA ALA A 183 -4.72 -7.97 -8.13
C ALA A 183 -4.51 -8.85 -9.37
N THR A 184 -4.90 -10.12 -9.26
CA THR A 184 -4.67 -11.10 -10.32
C THR A 184 -5.98 -11.65 -10.88
N HIS A 185 -5.92 -12.21 -12.07
CA HIS A 185 -6.96 -13.07 -12.66
C HIS A 185 -6.37 -14.38 -13.18
N ALA A 186 -7.22 -15.36 -13.50
CA ALA A 186 -6.78 -16.60 -14.10
C ALA A 186 -6.20 -16.38 -15.50
N ASP A 187 -5.32 -17.26 -15.95
CA ASP A 187 -4.79 -17.22 -17.31
C ASP A 187 -5.93 -17.45 -18.34
N GLY A 188 -5.82 -16.81 -19.50
CA GLY A 188 -6.72 -16.96 -20.62
C GLY A 188 -7.58 -15.72 -20.93
N PRO A 189 -8.35 -15.13 -19.97
CA PRO A 189 -9.09 -13.90 -20.25
C PRO A 189 -8.20 -12.71 -20.57
N ASP A 190 -8.68 -11.81 -21.43
CA ASP A 190 -8.03 -10.52 -21.67
C ASP A 190 -8.10 -9.62 -20.45
N SER A 191 -6.96 -9.06 -20.04
CA SER A 191 -6.89 -8.22 -18.82
C SER A 191 -7.73 -6.96 -18.91
N ALA A 192 -7.90 -6.36 -20.09
CA ALA A 192 -8.74 -5.17 -20.26
C ALA A 192 -10.23 -5.52 -20.07
N GLU A 193 -10.68 -6.68 -20.57
CA GLU A 193 -12.04 -7.16 -20.33
C GLU A 193 -12.30 -7.43 -18.84
N VAL A 194 -11.34 -8.06 -18.14
CA VAL A 194 -11.42 -8.32 -16.70
C VAL A 194 -11.54 -7.00 -15.92
N VAL A 195 -10.71 -6.01 -16.25
CA VAL A 195 -10.73 -4.68 -15.64
C VAL A 195 -12.07 -3.97 -15.90
N ALA A 196 -12.55 -3.99 -17.14
CA ALA A 196 -13.84 -3.38 -17.50
C ALA A 196 -15.01 -4.01 -16.73
N ALA A 197 -15.07 -5.33 -16.68
CA ALA A 197 -16.08 -6.07 -15.93
C ALA A 197 -16.04 -5.81 -14.43
N ALA A 198 -14.83 -5.71 -13.86
CA ALA A 198 -14.65 -5.40 -12.45
C ALA A 198 -15.13 -3.97 -12.11
N ASN A 199 -14.77 -2.99 -12.95
CA ASN A 199 -15.21 -1.59 -12.75
C ASN A 199 -16.72 -1.42 -12.89
N LYS A 200 -17.38 -2.11 -13.80
CA LYS A 200 -18.84 -2.05 -14.00
C LYS A 200 -19.64 -2.38 -12.71
N ARG A 201 -19.05 -3.15 -11.81
CA ARG A 201 -19.69 -3.60 -10.55
C ARG A 201 -19.35 -2.72 -9.35
N ARG A 202 -18.41 -1.77 -9.48
CA ARG A 202 -17.94 -0.96 -8.36
C ARG A 202 -18.59 0.40 -8.31
N ARG A 203 -19.11 0.77 -7.13
CA ARG A 203 -19.72 2.09 -6.89
C ARG A 203 -18.71 3.24 -6.97
N THR A 204 -17.44 2.98 -6.64
CA THR A 204 -16.35 3.98 -6.64
C THR A 204 -15.58 4.02 -7.96
N ALA A 205 -15.92 3.17 -8.95
CA ALA A 205 -15.16 3.06 -10.20
C ALA A 205 -15.09 4.35 -11.02
N ALA A 206 -16.09 5.22 -10.91
CA ALA A 206 -16.10 6.50 -11.63
C ALA A 206 -15.00 7.44 -11.13
N ALA A 207 -14.72 7.44 -9.82
CA ALA A 207 -13.68 8.30 -9.21
C ALA A 207 -12.32 7.58 -9.08
N GLU A 208 -12.35 6.28 -8.78
CA GLU A 208 -11.17 5.47 -8.53
C GLU A 208 -11.22 4.15 -9.33
N PRO A 209 -11.10 4.19 -10.67
CA PRO A 209 -11.17 3.00 -11.50
C PRO A 209 -9.96 2.09 -11.25
N TRP A 210 -10.21 0.76 -11.25
CA TRP A 210 -9.12 -0.19 -11.32
C TRP A 210 -8.54 -0.20 -12.74
N GLN A 211 -7.22 -0.33 -12.84
CA GLN A 211 -6.51 -0.27 -14.12
C GLN A 211 -5.61 -1.50 -14.35
N THR A 212 -5.06 -2.06 -13.27
CA THR A 212 -4.12 -3.18 -13.36
C THR A 212 -4.63 -4.39 -12.58
N ILE A 213 -5.19 -5.35 -13.33
CA ILE A 213 -5.51 -6.72 -12.89
C ILE A 213 -4.89 -7.63 -13.95
N LEU A 214 -3.85 -8.38 -13.61
CA LEU A 214 -3.02 -9.15 -14.57
C LEU A 214 -2.89 -10.60 -14.14
N PRO A 215 -2.57 -11.52 -15.06
CA PRO A 215 -2.08 -12.86 -14.71
C PRO A 215 -0.84 -12.78 -13.81
N VAL A 216 -0.65 -13.80 -12.97
CA VAL A 216 0.49 -13.84 -12.03
C VAL A 216 1.82 -13.68 -12.77
N ALA A 217 2.01 -14.37 -13.88
CA ALA A 217 3.24 -14.32 -14.66
C ALA A 217 3.58 -12.90 -15.14
N GLU A 218 2.58 -12.12 -15.55
CA GLU A 218 2.78 -10.74 -15.98
C GLU A 218 3.13 -9.80 -14.82
N HIS A 219 2.51 -9.99 -13.66
CA HIS A 219 2.91 -9.25 -12.45
C HIS A 219 4.36 -9.54 -12.06
N LEU A 220 4.78 -10.81 -12.09
CA LEU A 220 6.17 -11.19 -11.79
C LEU A 220 7.14 -10.59 -12.80
N ALA A 221 6.81 -10.61 -14.10
CA ALA A 221 7.59 -9.97 -15.14
C ALA A 221 7.71 -8.46 -14.95
N LEU A 222 6.61 -7.79 -14.56
CA LEU A 222 6.60 -6.36 -14.27
C LEU A 222 7.52 -6.00 -13.08
N LEU A 223 7.46 -6.78 -11.99
CA LEU A 223 8.35 -6.62 -10.85
C LEU A 223 9.81 -6.83 -11.23
N ALA A 224 10.12 -7.90 -11.98
CA ALA A 224 11.47 -8.20 -12.43
C ALA A 224 12.03 -7.09 -13.34
N ALA A 225 11.25 -6.59 -14.30
CA ALA A 225 11.63 -5.48 -15.17
C ALA A 225 11.88 -4.18 -14.40
N ALA A 226 11.20 -3.99 -13.27
CA ALA A 226 11.39 -2.85 -12.38
C ALA A 226 12.54 -3.03 -11.36
N GLY A 227 13.24 -4.17 -11.37
CA GLY A 227 14.40 -4.43 -10.50
C GLY A 227 14.10 -5.16 -9.20
N TRP A 228 12.95 -5.87 -9.13
CA TRP A 228 12.54 -6.64 -7.97
C TRP A 228 12.41 -8.14 -8.28
N VAL A 229 12.90 -8.99 -7.40
CA VAL A 229 12.73 -10.45 -7.44
C VAL A 229 11.82 -10.87 -6.29
N VAL A 230 10.74 -11.57 -6.60
CA VAL A 230 9.82 -12.10 -5.59
C VAL A 230 10.48 -13.24 -4.83
N THR A 231 10.57 -13.12 -3.51
CA THR A 231 11.20 -14.07 -2.57
C THR A 231 10.18 -14.80 -1.71
N GLY A 232 8.96 -14.30 -1.62
CA GLY A 232 7.86 -14.91 -0.89
C GLY A 232 6.51 -14.50 -1.47
N ARG A 233 5.51 -15.39 -1.38
CA ARG A 233 4.16 -15.11 -1.85
C ARG A 233 3.12 -15.88 -1.04
N ARG A 234 1.97 -15.25 -0.82
CA ARG A 234 0.80 -15.83 -0.15
C ARG A 234 -0.48 -15.35 -0.85
N TRP A 235 -1.48 -16.22 -0.95
CA TRP A 235 -2.79 -15.80 -1.46
C TRP A 235 -3.64 -15.19 -0.34
N SER A 236 -4.26 -14.06 -0.61
CA SER A 236 -5.35 -13.55 0.23
C SER A 236 -6.60 -14.43 0.04
N PRO A 237 -7.41 -14.66 1.07
CA PRO A 237 -8.73 -15.24 0.91
C PRO A 237 -9.53 -14.45 -0.16
N PRO A 238 -10.31 -15.12 -1.01
CA PRO A 238 -11.14 -14.43 -1.97
C PRO A 238 -12.19 -13.58 -1.24
N ALA A 239 -12.36 -12.34 -1.64
CA ALA A 239 -13.55 -11.59 -1.27
C ALA A 239 -14.73 -12.22 -2.03
N SER A 240 -15.86 -12.44 -1.36
CA SER A 240 -17.01 -13.18 -1.91
C SER A 240 -17.60 -12.58 -3.21
N ALA A 241 -17.29 -11.32 -3.52
CA ALA A 241 -17.67 -10.65 -4.77
C ALA A 241 -16.66 -10.85 -5.93
N ASP A 242 -15.52 -11.51 -5.69
CA ASP A 242 -14.38 -11.53 -6.63
C ASP A 242 -14.29 -12.76 -7.52
N VAL A 243 -15.29 -13.65 -7.49
CA VAL A 243 -15.22 -14.96 -8.15
C VAL A 243 -15.29 -14.88 -9.70
N SER A 244 -15.68 -13.73 -10.26
CA SER A 244 -15.67 -13.54 -11.71
C SER A 244 -14.25 -13.51 -12.26
N TYR A 245 -13.98 -14.32 -13.28
CA TYR A 245 -12.66 -14.47 -13.93
C TYR A 245 -11.54 -15.01 -13.01
N GLY A 246 -11.86 -15.68 -11.89
CA GLY A 246 -10.87 -16.20 -10.96
C GLY A 246 -10.02 -15.11 -10.27
N ARG A 247 -10.58 -13.91 -10.12
CA ARG A 247 -9.88 -12.78 -9.54
C ARG A 247 -9.49 -13.03 -8.08
N ARG A 248 -8.21 -12.83 -7.76
CA ARG A 248 -7.63 -13.03 -6.43
C ARG A 248 -6.59 -11.96 -6.14
N THR A 249 -6.22 -11.80 -4.89
CA THR A 249 -5.11 -10.94 -4.48
C THR A 249 -3.92 -11.79 -4.09
N LEU A 250 -2.79 -11.57 -4.74
CA LEU A 250 -1.51 -12.17 -4.40
C LEU A 250 -0.73 -11.18 -3.52
N LEU A 251 -0.30 -11.63 -2.36
CA LEU A 251 0.56 -10.92 -1.43
C LEU A 251 1.99 -11.34 -1.73
N VAL A 252 2.89 -10.39 -1.96
CA VAL A 252 4.27 -10.68 -2.34
C VAL A 252 5.27 -9.93 -1.48
N ARG A 253 6.35 -10.64 -1.11
CA ARG A 253 7.60 -10.04 -0.68
C ARG A 253 8.60 -10.13 -1.81
N ALA A 254 9.34 -9.07 -2.07
CA ALA A 254 10.38 -9.04 -3.07
C ALA A 254 11.65 -8.38 -2.53
N SER A 255 12.79 -8.78 -3.03
CA SER A 255 14.09 -8.17 -2.76
C SER A 255 14.59 -7.45 -4.00
N ARG A 256 15.43 -6.42 -3.81
CA ARG A 256 16.09 -5.75 -4.92
C ARG A 256 17.00 -6.72 -5.67
N ILE A 257 16.96 -6.71 -6.99
CA ILE A 257 17.93 -7.43 -7.83
C ILE A 257 19.31 -6.79 -7.60
N ALA A 258 20.29 -7.58 -7.17
CA ALA A 258 21.68 -7.15 -7.11
C ALA A 258 22.16 -6.80 -8.53
N ARG A 259 22.72 -5.62 -8.69
CA ARG A 259 23.41 -5.22 -9.92
C ARG A 259 24.89 -5.45 -9.77
#